data_7b6c41b81695de4ce1d62f4bcd59de7c
#
_entry.id   7b6c41b81695de4ce1d62f4bcd59de7c
#
_cell.length_a   1.000
_cell.length_b   1.000
_cell.length_c   1.000
_cell.angle_alpha   90.00
_cell.angle_beta   90.00
_cell.angle_gamma   90.00
#
_symmetry.space_group_name_H-M   'P 1'
#
loop_
_entity.id
_entity.type
_entity.pdbx_description
1 polymer ?
#
loop_
_entity_poly.entity_id
_entity_poly.type
_entity_poly.pdbx_seq_one_letter_code
_entity_poly.pdbx_strand_id
1 'polypeptide(L)'
;MLRLIVLLLILANAAYFAWTREWLAPWGFAPAPQGEPGRLAQQVGAERLRLISPEEARRREAAASAPRPPECLQAGLFDDTQAAALRKALAPLPAGSWSLEPGTETARWLVYMGRFSAPDVLARKQQELRALNVRFEAVANPRLAPGLSLGEFTSEASAQQALARLSERGVNTARVEQDRAESRGQWLRLPRADAALRQRVEESQALPAGKPLRPCN
;
A
#
# COMPACT_ATOMS: atom_id res chain seq x y z
N MET A 1 -33.76 -54.47 -2.81
CA MET A 1 -32.99 -53.67 -1.84
C MET A 1 -32.68 -52.25 -2.35
N LEU A 2 -32.12 -52.05 -3.56
CA LEU A 2 -31.79 -50.70 -4.08
C LEU A 2 -32.97 -49.72 -4.12
N ARG A 3 -34.16 -50.15 -4.58
CA ARG A 3 -35.38 -49.34 -4.62
C ARG A 3 -35.82 -48.84 -3.24
N LEU A 4 -35.65 -49.66 -2.21
CA LEU A 4 -36.00 -49.30 -0.83
C LEU A 4 -35.03 -48.25 -0.27
N ILE A 5 -33.75 -48.35 -0.57
CA ILE A 5 -32.71 -47.38 -0.21
C ILE A 5 -32.98 -46.01 -0.85
N VAL A 6 -33.32 -46.00 -2.16
CA VAL A 6 -33.64 -44.77 -2.88
C VAL A 6 -34.90 -44.10 -2.29
N LEU A 7 -35.94 -44.87 -1.99
CA LEU A 7 -37.14 -44.31 -1.37
C LEU A 7 -36.86 -43.72 0.00
N LEU A 8 -36.02 -44.38 0.80
CA LEU A 8 -35.65 -43.94 2.13
C LEU A 8 -34.83 -42.65 2.08
N LEU A 9 -33.91 -42.52 1.09
CA LEU A 9 -33.16 -41.30 0.84
C LEU A 9 -34.04 -40.13 0.41
N ILE A 10 -35.01 -40.37 -0.47
CA ILE A 10 -35.97 -39.34 -0.88
C ILE A 10 -36.79 -38.86 0.32
N LEU A 11 -37.28 -39.80 1.15
CA LEU A 11 -38.05 -39.48 2.35
C LEU A 11 -37.22 -38.66 3.34
N ALA A 12 -35.96 -39.04 3.58
CA ALA A 12 -35.05 -38.31 4.46
C ALA A 12 -34.77 -36.90 3.98
N ASN A 13 -34.56 -36.71 2.67
CA ASN A 13 -34.38 -35.39 2.08
C ASN A 13 -35.64 -34.54 2.16
N ALA A 14 -36.82 -35.13 1.94
CA ALA A 14 -38.09 -34.42 2.09
C ALA A 14 -38.36 -33.98 3.51
N ALA A 15 -38.08 -34.87 4.50
CA ALA A 15 -38.17 -34.53 5.92
C ALA A 15 -37.20 -33.43 6.32
N TYR A 16 -35.96 -33.51 5.88
CA TYR A 16 -34.94 -32.46 6.11
C TYR A 16 -35.35 -31.13 5.48
N PHE A 17 -35.88 -31.15 4.26
CA PHE A 17 -36.40 -29.96 3.62
C PHE A 17 -37.57 -29.33 4.34
N ALA A 18 -38.54 -30.14 4.79
CA ALA A 18 -39.68 -29.67 5.60
C ALA A 18 -39.23 -29.05 6.92
N TRP A 19 -38.20 -29.64 7.55
CA TRP A 19 -37.61 -29.13 8.80
C TRP A 19 -36.88 -27.81 8.58
N THR A 20 -36.06 -27.66 7.54
CA THR A 20 -35.35 -26.41 7.20
C THR A 20 -36.28 -25.30 6.77
N ARG A 21 -37.46 -25.62 6.22
CA ARG A 21 -38.52 -24.66 5.83
C ARG A 21 -39.48 -24.30 6.95
N GLU A 22 -39.18 -24.77 8.17
CA GLU A 22 -40.00 -24.52 9.37
C GLU A 22 -41.45 -25.05 9.29
N TRP A 23 -41.78 -25.96 8.34
CA TRP A 23 -43.11 -26.55 8.24
C TRP A 23 -43.48 -27.39 9.45
N LEU A 24 -42.50 -27.86 10.21
CA LEU A 24 -42.67 -28.64 11.43
C LEU A 24 -42.68 -27.78 12.72
N ALA A 25 -42.56 -26.45 12.56
CA ALA A 25 -42.59 -25.50 13.68
C ALA A 25 -43.87 -25.61 14.56
N PRO A 26 -45.10 -25.82 14.02
CA PRO A 26 -46.30 -25.96 14.82
C PRO A 26 -46.26 -27.19 15.76
N TRP A 27 -45.44 -28.18 15.44
CA TRP A 27 -45.26 -29.39 16.25
C TRP A 27 -44.01 -29.39 17.14
N GLY A 28 -43.34 -28.24 17.25
CA GLY A 28 -42.13 -28.08 18.10
C GLY A 28 -40.82 -28.54 17.47
N PHE A 29 -40.81 -28.94 16.19
CA PHE A 29 -39.62 -29.36 15.45
C PHE A 29 -39.12 -28.29 14.52
N ALA A 30 -38.75 -27.13 15.05
CA ALA A 30 -38.10 -26.07 14.29
C ALA A 30 -36.58 -26.03 14.56
N PRO A 31 -35.77 -25.66 13.55
CA PRO A 31 -34.36 -25.36 13.82
C PRO A 31 -34.26 -24.21 14.83
N ALA A 32 -33.32 -24.32 15.76
CA ALA A 32 -33.09 -23.22 16.69
C ALA A 32 -32.78 -21.93 15.94
N PRO A 33 -33.43 -20.81 16.26
CA PRO A 33 -33.13 -19.53 15.61
C PRO A 33 -31.65 -19.16 15.88
N GLN A 34 -30.87 -19.09 14.82
CA GLN A 34 -29.44 -18.70 14.88
C GLN A 34 -29.29 -17.18 15.05
N GLY A 35 -30.14 -16.57 15.85
CA GLY A 35 -29.97 -15.20 16.29
C GLY A 35 -28.89 -15.16 17.37
N GLU A 36 -27.79 -14.52 17.10
CA GLU A 36 -26.73 -14.29 18.08
C GLU A 36 -26.82 -12.83 18.61
N PRO A 37 -27.80 -12.51 19.47
CA PRO A 37 -27.95 -11.13 19.99
C PRO A 37 -26.72 -10.70 20.81
N GLY A 38 -25.96 -11.64 21.35
CA GLY A 38 -24.73 -11.36 22.08
C GLY A 38 -23.56 -10.88 21.21
N ARG A 39 -23.53 -11.23 19.94
CA ARG A 39 -22.46 -10.74 19.02
C ARG A 39 -22.58 -9.25 18.73
N LEU A 40 -23.77 -8.72 18.68
CA LEU A 40 -23.98 -7.26 18.51
C LEU A 40 -23.45 -6.48 19.71
N ALA A 41 -23.59 -7.02 20.92
CA ALA A 41 -23.08 -6.41 22.15
C ALA A 41 -21.55 -6.51 22.29
N GLN A 42 -20.92 -7.49 21.60
CA GLN A 42 -19.48 -7.72 21.61
C GLN A 42 -18.75 -7.06 20.41
N GLN A 43 -19.47 -6.31 19.57
CA GLN A 43 -18.87 -5.60 18.44
C GLN A 43 -17.91 -4.52 18.92
N VAL A 44 -16.64 -4.64 18.54
CA VAL A 44 -15.62 -3.63 18.82
C VAL A 44 -15.86 -2.44 17.88
N GLY A 45 -16.19 -1.27 18.45
CA GLY A 45 -16.38 -0.05 17.67
C GLY A 45 -17.74 0.03 16.96
N ALA A 46 -18.80 -0.51 17.54
CA ALA A 46 -20.18 -0.45 17.00
C ALA A 46 -20.63 1.00 16.70
N GLU A 47 -20.13 1.98 17.45
CA GLU A 47 -20.36 3.42 17.25
C GLU A 47 -19.75 3.96 15.94
N ARG A 48 -18.82 3.24 15.32
CA ARG A 48 -18.21 3.59 14.01
C ARG A 48 -19.01 3.07 12.82
N LEU A 49 -19.97 2.19 13.08
CA LEU A 49 -20.87 1.67 12.05
C LEU A 49 -22.04 2.61 11.87
N ARG A 50 -22.09 3.26 10.72
CA ARG A 50 -23.23 4.09 10.32
C ARG A 50 -23.99 3.36 9.22
N LEU A 51 -25.26 3.08 9.47
CA LEU A 51 -26.16 2.62 8.41
C LEU A 51 -26.38 3.76 7.41
N ILE A 52 -26.02 3.52 6.16
CA ILE A 52 -26.28 4.46 5.08
C ILE A 52 -27.59 4.08 4.39
N SER A 53 -28.38 5.08 4.02
CA SER A 53 -29.60 4.84 3.26
C SER A 53 -29.28 4.30 1.85
N PRO A 54 -30.21 3.58 1.20
CA PRO A 54 -30.01 3.14 -0.18
C PRO A 54 -29.70 4.27 -1.16
N GLU A 55 -30.25 5.46 -0.91
CA GLU A 55 -29.97 6.65 -1.71
C GLU A 55 -28.55 7.18 -1.47
N GLU A 56 -28.09 7.20 -0.24
CA GLU A 56 -26.73 7.60 0.10
C GLU A 56 -25.72 6.60 -0.47
N ALA A 57 -26.02 5.30 -0.43
CA ALA A 57 -25.21 4.26 -1.06
C ALA A 57 -25.09 4.50 -2.58
N ARG A 58 -26.21 4.72 -3.28
CA ARG A 58 -26.20 5.03 -4.72
C ARG A 58 -25.44 6.31 -5.05
N ARG A 59 -25.56 7.36 -4.23
CA ARG A 59 -24.80 8.61 -4.42
C ARG A 59 -23.30 8.37 -4.26
N ARG A 60 -22.89 7.58 -3.28
CA ARG A 60 -21.48 7.22 -3.07
C ARG A 60 -20.93 6.36 -4.20
N GLU A 61 -21.73 5.41 -4.69
CA GLU A 61 -21.37 4.59 -5.85
C GLU A 61 -21.25 5.45 -7.11
N ALA A 62 -22.20 6.35 -7.35
CA ALA A 62 -22.15 7.29 -8.47
C ALA A 62 -20.94 8.24 -8.37
N ALA A 63 -20.63 8.74 -7.16
CA ALA A 63 -19.46 9.57 -6.94
C ALA A 63 -18.15 8.79 -7.10
N ALA A 64 -18.11 7.53 -6.69
CA ALA A 64 -16.95 6.66 -6.88
C ALA A 64 -16.73 6.25 -8.35
N SER A 65 -17.83 6.17 -9.12
CA SER A 65 -17.85 5.85 -10.55
C SER A 65 -17.66 7.09 -11.44
N ALA A 66 -17.74 8.29 -10.87
CA ALA A 66 -17.53 9.52 -11.64
C ALA A 66 -16.09 9.58 -12.18
N PRO A 67 -15.89 10.00 -13.44
CA PRO A 67 -14.55 10.21 -13.97
C PRO A 67 -13.77 11.18 -13.07
N ARG A 68 -12.64 10.72 -12.55
CA ARG A 68 -11.75 11.61 -11.80
C ARG A 68 -11.24 12.71 -12.73
N PRO A 69 -11.14 13.95 -12.25
CA PRO A 69 -10.54 15.01 -13.05
C PRO A 69 -9.12 14.62 -13.45
N PRO A 70 -8.66 15.02 -14.65
CA PRO A 70 -7.29 14.76 -15.07
C PRO A 70 -6.30 15.34 -14.07
N GLU A 71 -5.32 14.56 -13.66
CA GLU A 71 -4.28 14.96 -12.72
C GLU A 71 -2.89 14.92 -13.37
N CYS A 72 -1.97 15.72 -12.85
CA CYS A 72 -0.58 15.65 -13.28
C CYS A 72 0.07 14.42 -12.64
N LEU A 73 0.62 13.53 -13.47
CA LEU A 73 1.38 12.37 -13.02
C LEU A 73 2.80 12.42 -13.56
N GLN A 74 3.75 11.89 -12.79
CA GLN A 74 5.14 11.76 -13.18
C GLN A 74 5.71 10.40 -12.78
N ALA A 75 6.72 9.95 -13.51
CA ALA A 75 7.51 8.77 -13.16
C ALA A 75 9.00 9.04 -13.50
N GLY A 76 9.90 8.34 -12.86
CA GLY A 76 11.33 8.46 -13.13
C GLY A 76 12.15 8.49 -11.85
N LEU A 77 13.38 8.90 -11.88
CA LEU A 77 14.23 9.41 -12.96
C LEU A 77 14.66 8.27 -13.91
N PHE A 78 14.61 8.47 -15.21
CA PHE A 78 15.03 7.49 -16.24
C PHE A 78 16.38 7.88 -16.83
N ASP A 79 17.27 6.92 -17.03
CA ASP A 79 18.48 7.12 -17.83
C ASP A 79 18.16 7.22 -19.33
N ASP A 80 19.15 7.53 -20.15
CA ASP A 80 18.94 7.75 -21.58
C ASP A 80 18.42 6.51 -22.30
N THR A 81 18.83 5.32 -21.89
CA THR A 81 18.37 4.05 -22.46
C THR A 81 16.90 3.80 -22.12
N GLN A 82 16.54 3.98 -20.86
CA GLN A 82 15.16 3.87 -20.38
C GLN A 82 14.25 4.92 -21.04
N ALA A 83 14.74 6.15 -21.16
CA ALA A 83 14.01 7.25 -21.82
C ALA A 83 13.79 6.98 -23.32
N ALA A 84 14.76 6.39 -24.01
CA ALA A 84 14.60 5.98 -25.41
C ALA A 84 13.56 4.86 -25.57
N ALA A 85 13.58 3.86 -24.68
CA ALA A 85 12.58 2.79 -24.64
C ALA A 85 11.17 3.34 -24.37
N LEU A 86 11.04 4.28 -23.41
CA LEU A 86 9.78 4.96 -23.11
C LEU A 86 9.24 5.74 -24.30
N ARG A 87 10.08 6.51 -25.00
CA ARG A 87 9.66 7.24 -26.22
C ARG A 87 9.05 6.29 -27.25
N LYS A 88 9.67 5.12 -27.46
CA LYS A 88 9.18 4.12 -28.40
C LYS A 88 7.85 3.51 -27.94
N ALA A 89 7.76 3.12 -26.68
CA ALA A 89 6.58 2.48 -26.13
C ALA A 89 5.36 3.42 -26.04
N LEU A 90 5.60 4.71 -25.74
CA LEU A 90 4.54 5.71 -25.59
C LEU A 90 4.24 6.47 -26.88
N ALA A 91 4.95 6.20 -28.00
CA ALA A 91 4.71 6.81 -29.31
C ALA A 91 3.25 6.68 -29.81
N PRO A 92 2.50 5.58 -29.55
CA PRO A 92 1.09 5.48 -29.96
C PRO A 92 0.13 6.37 -29.18
N LEU A 93 0.56 6.98 -28.07
CA LEU A 93 -0.29 7.85 -27.26
C LEU A 93 -0.49 9.21 -27.93
N PRO A 94 -1.59 9.93 -27.62
CA PRO A 94 -1.88 11.22 -28.20
C PRO A 94 -0.73 12.22 -27.99
N ALA A 95 -0.43 13.01 -29.02
CA ALA A 95 0.59 14.05 -28.94
C ALA A 95 0.25 15.05 -27.80
N GLY A 96 1.25 15.43 -27.02
CA GLY A 96 1.07 16.35 -25.89
C GLY A 96 0.46 15.74 -24.61
N SER A 97 0.07 14.45 -24.64
CA SER A 97 -0.40 13.77 -23.43
C SER A 97 0.71 13.38 -22.47
N TRP A 98 1.93 13.36 -22.92
CA TRP A 98 3.14 13.07 -22.14
C TRP A 98 4.35 13.83 -22.66
N SER A 99 5.34 14.04 -21.78
CA SER A 99 6.65 14.61 -22.11
C SER A 99 7.75 13.91 -21.33
N LEU A 100 8.98 13.96 -21.88
CA LEU A 100 10.18 13.59 -21.14
C LEU A 100 10.97 14.88 -20.88
N GLU A 101 11.13 15.21 -19.61
CA GLU A 101 11.78 16.46 -19.16
C GLU A 101 13.09 16.13 -18.44
N PRO A 102 14.18 16.82 -18.75
CA PRO A 102 15.43 16.63 -18.03
C PRO A 102 15.23 16.94 -16.54
N GLY A 103 15.89 16.17 -15.68
CA GLY A 103 15.82 16.38 -14.27
C GLY A 103 17.00 15.77 -13.53
N THR A 104 17.11 16.17 -12.27
CA THR A 104 18.12 15.67 -11.35
C THR A 104 17.45 15.17 -10.09
N GLU A 105 17.88 14.05 -9.60
CA GLU A 105 17.52 13.54 -8.29
C GLU A 105 18.70 13.76 -7.35
N THR A 106 18.51 14.57 -6.32
CA THR A 106 19.57 14.93 -5.38
C THR A 106 20.06 13.71 -4.60
N ALA A 107 21.33 13.72 -4.20
CA ALA A 107 21.89 12.75 -3.30
C ALA A 107 21.05 12.66 -2.01
N ARG A 108 20.96 11.47 -1.45
CA ARG A 108 20.33 11.23 -0.14
C ARG A 108 21.35 10.63 0.80
N TRP A 109 21.55 11.30 1.92
CA TRP A 109 22.45 10.93 3.00
C TRP A 109 21.65 10.62 4.24
N LEU A 110 22.01 9.57 4.95
CA LEU A 110 21.36 9.14 6.18
C LEU A 110 22.33 9.30 7.35
N VAL A 111 21.81 9.72 8.49
CA VAL A 111 22.43 9.33 9.77
C VAL A 111 21.91 7.93 10.07
N TYR A 112 22.76 6.97 9.90
CA TYR A 112 22.45 5.56 9.82
C TYR A 112 22.99 4.77 11.02
N MET A 113 22.22 3.81 11.49
CA MET A 113 22.63 2.86 12.52
C MET A 113 22.29 1.43 12.07
N GLY A 114 23.28 0.56 12.04
CA GLY A 114 23.15 -0.85 11.62
C GLY A 114 24.44 -1.33 10.96
N ARG A 115 24.54 -2.42 10.29
CA ARG A 115 23.63 -3.52 9.96
C ARG A 115 23.42 -4.41 11.19
N PHE A 116 22.18 -4.60 11.60
CA PHE A 116 21.93 -5.45 12.75
C PHE A 116 21.90 -6.92 12.32
N SER A 117 22.64 -7.77 13.03
CA SER A 117 22.75 -9.19 12.70
C SER A 117 21.53 -10.01 13.17
N ALA A 118 20.78 -9.51 14.16
CA ALA A 118 19.66 -10.24 14.75
C ALA A 118 18.51 -9.29 15.13
N PRO A 119 17.26 -9.76 15.06
CA PRO A 119 16.07 -8.94 15.35
C PRO A 119 16.02 -8.43 16.79
N ASP A 120 16.52 -9.19 17.75
CA ASP A 120 16.57 -8.80 19.17
C ASP A 120 17.54 -7.63 19.42
N VAL A 121 18.66 -7.59 18.68
CA VAL A 121 19.61 -6.47 18.74
C VAL A 121 18.99 -5.20 18.18
N LEU A 122 18.28 -5.32 17.06
CA LEU A 122 17.51 -4.22 16.47
C LEU A 122 16.44 -3.70 17.44
N ALA A 123 15.67 -4.60 18.06
CA ALA A 123 14.62 -4.23 19.00
C ALA A 123 15.18 -3.50 20.24
N ARG A 124 16.28 -3.96 20.81
CA ARG A 124 16.96 -3.25 21.90
C ARG A 124 17.41 -1.86 21.50
N LYS A 125 18.00 -1.72 20.31
CA LYS A 125 18.46 -0.42 19.81
C LYS A 125 17.32 0.54 19.59
N GLN A 126 16.17 0.07 19.10
CA GLN A 126 14.95 0.87 18.99
C GLN A 126 14.44 1.35 20.36
N GLN A 127 14.52 0.52 21.41
CA GLN A 127 14.14 0.91 22.77
C GLN A 127 15.10 1.99 23.33
N GLU A 128 16.40 1.84 23.13
CA GLU A 128 17.40 2.85 23.52
C GLU A 128 17.11 4.21 22.86
N LEU A 129 16.85 4.21 21.55
CA LEU A 129 16.53 5.44 20.81
C LEU A 129 15.24 6.10 21.30
N ARG A 130 14.21 5.30 21.63
CA ARG A 130 12.97 5.83 22.23
C ARG A 130 13.22 6.46 23.61
N ALA A 131 14.05 5.83 24.44
CA ALA A 131 14.42 6.37 25.76
C ALA A 131 15.16 7.71 25.65
N LEU A 132 15.94 7.90 24.58
CA LEU A 132 16.64 9.15 24.25
C LEU A 132 15.74 10.17 23.50
N ASN A 133 14.46 9.86 23.26
CA ASN A 133 13.55 10.65 22.43
C ASN A 133 14.12 10.94 21.03
N VAL A 134 14.81 9.98 20.43
CA VAL A 134 15.34 10.06 19.06
C VAL A 134 14.38 9.37 18.11
N ARG A 135 13.93 10.09 17.09
CA ARG A 135 13.12 9.52 16.01
C ARG A 135 13.99 8.61 15.13
N PHE A 136 13.41 7.54 14.68
CA PHE A 136 14.07 6.62 13.76
C PHE A 136 13.05 5.97 12.83
N GLU A 137 13.51 5.55 11.66
CA GLU A 137 12.75 4.80 10.67
C GLU A 137 13.55 3.60 10.18
N ALA A 138 12.85 2.55 9.74
CA ALA A 138 13.54 1.41 9.13
C ALA A 138 14.06 1.82 7.75
N VAL A 139 15.29 1.43 7.43
CA VAL A 139 15.87 1.73 6.13
C VAL A 139 15.29 0.81 5.06
N ALA A 140 14.77 1.39 3.98
CA ALA A 140 14.19 0.66 2.86
C ALA A 140 15.25 0.10 1.89
N ASN A 141 16.46 0.68 1.85
CA ASN A 141 17.52 0.26 0.95
C ASN A 141 18.07 -1.12 1.37
N PRO A 142 17.96 -2.17 0.52
CA PRO A 142 18.43 -3.52 0.85
C PRO A 142 19.91 -3.61 1.19
N ARG A 143 20.76 -2.69 0.68
CA ARG A 143 22.19 -2.64 0.99
C ARG A 143 22.47 -2.22 2.42
N LEU A 144 21.58 -1.43 3.02
CA LEU A 144 21.68 -0.90 4.36
C LEU A 144 20.78 -1.65 5.36
N ALA A 145 19.84 -2.43 4.88
CA ALA A 145 18.94 -3.24 5.70
C ALA A 145 19.67 -4.49 6.27
N PRO A 146 19.29 -4.94 7.47
CA PRO A 146 18.42 -4.30 8.44
C PRO A 146 19.13 -3.17 9.19
N GLY A 147 18.55 -1.98 9.17
CA GLY A 147 19.14 -0.79 9.78
C GLY A 147 18.11 0.28 10.10
N LEU A 148 18.54 1.31 10.83
CA LEU A 148 17.71 2.45 11.21
C LEU A 148 18.29 3.74 10.64
N SER A 149 17.42 4.57 10.06
CA SER A 149 17.68 5.96 9.72
C SER A 149 17.27 6.85 10.89
N LEU A 150 18.16 7.72 11.32
CA LEU A 150 17.92 8.74 12.35
C LEU A 150 17.66 10.12 11.73
N GLY A 151 17.63 10.20 10.41
CA GLY A 151 17.36 11.39 9.62
C GLY A 151 17.90 11.27 8.21
N GLU A 152 17.24 11.96 7.28
CA GLU A 152 17.60 12.04 5.87
C GLU A 152 18.05 13.46 5.50
N PHE A 153 19.10 13.58 4.68
CA PHE A 153 19.75 14.82 4.32
C PHE A 153 20.12 14.84 2.84
N THR A 154 20.17 16.03 2.27
CA THR A 154 20.55 16.24 0.86
C THR A 154 22.05 16.43 0.67
N SER A 155 22.82 16.62 1.75
CA SER A 155 24.29 16.72 1.72
C SER A 155 24.94 15.95 2.86
N GLU A 156 26.14 15.49 2.62
CA GLU A 156 26.96 14.83 3.63
C GLU A 156 27.23 15.76 4.83
N ALA A 157 27.54 17.02 4.56
CA ALA A 157 27.84 18.01 5.61
C ALA A 157 26.65 18.19 6.57
N SER A 158 25.42 18.28 6.05
CA SER A 158 24.23 18.37 6.91
C SER A 158 23.96 17.09 7.70
N ALA A 159 24.24 15.92 7.13
CA ALA A 159 24.17 14.65 7.85
C ALA A 159 25.20 14.56 8.96
N GLN A 160 26.44 15.02 8.72
CA GLN A 160 27.51 15.06 9.74
C GLN A 160 27.17 15.99 10.90
N GLN A 161 26.62 17.18 10.62
CA GLN A 161 26.15 18.09 11.67
C GLN A 161 25.02 17.47 12.51
N ALA A 162 24.11 16.75 11.89
CA ALA A 162 23.05 16.05 12.61
C ALA A 162 23.61 14.90 13.44
N LEU A 163 24.58 14.16 12.94
CA LEU A 163 25.28 13.11 13.69
C LEU A 163 25.98 13.67 14.94
N ALA A 164 26.66 14.82 14.81
CA ALA A 164 27.31 15.46 15.96
C ALA A 164 26.29 15.78 17.09
N ARG A 165 25.15 16.41 16.71
CA ARG A 165 24.08 16.69 17.68
C ARG A 165 23.48 15.43 18.31
N LEU A 166 23.38 14.33 17.57
CA LEU A 166 22.91 13.05 18.10
C LEU A 166 23.93 12.42 19.04
N SER A 167 25.23 12.57 18.77
CA SER A 167 26.32 12.10 19.64
C SER A 167 26.28 12.80 20.99
N GLU A 168 26.04 14.11 21.04
CA GLU A 168 25.85 14.88 22.28
C GLU A 168 24.66 14.37 23.12
N ARG A 169 23.67 13.75 22.47
CA ARG A 169 22.51 13.14 23.12
C ARG A 169 22.74 11.66 23.49
N GLY A 170 23.94 11.13 23.31
CA GLY A 170 24.30 9.77 23.68
C GLY A 170 24.21 8.72 22.57
N VAL A 171 23.94 9.15 21.33
CA VAL A 171 23.88 8.23 20.17
C VAL A 171 25.25 8.08 19.55
N ASN A 172 26.04 7.09 20.02
CA ASN A 172 27.45 6.94 19.66
C ASN A 172 27.71 5.89 18.56
N THR A 173 26.72 5.13 18.14
CA THR A 173 26.87 4.01 17.16
C THR A 173 26.33 4.33 15.79
N ALA A 174 25.86 5.56 15.56
CA ALA A 174 25.43 6.04 14.27
C ALA A 174 26.61 6.53 13.43
N ARG A 175 26.43 6.53 12.11
CA ARG A 175 27.37 7.08 11.15
C ARG A 175 26.62 7.69 9.96
N VAL A 176 27.32 8.50 9.17
CA VAL A 176 26.77 9.01 7.92
C VAL A 176 26.96 7.99 6.81
N GLU A 177 25.90 7.69 6.09
CA GLU A 177 25.92 6.78 4.94
C GLU A 177 25.18 7.40 3.76
N GLN A 178 25.73 7.23 2.56
CA GLN A 178 25.07 7.64 1.33
C GLN A 178 24.07 6.56 0.91
N ASP A 179 22.79 6.86 1.00
CA ASP A 179 21.72 5.97 0.57
C ASP A 179 21.53 5.99 -0.94
N ARG A 180 21.63 7.18 -1.54
CA ARG A 180 21.51 7.40 -2.98
C ARG A 180 22.47 8.49 -3.43
N ALA A 181 23.22 8.23 -4.51
CA ALA A 181 24.01 9.25 -5.18
C ALA A 181 23.13 10.22 -5.94
N GLU A 182 23.63 11.44 -6.21
CA GLU A 182 23.01 12.32 -7.18
C GLU A 182 22.94 11.61 -8.55
N SER A 183 21.81 11.71 -9.20
CA SER A 183 21.61 11.15 -10.53
C SER A 183 20.90 12.13 -11.43
N ARG A 184 21.26 12.12 -12.73
CA ARG A 184 20.64 12.91 -13.78
C ARG A 184 19.93 12.00 -14.74
N GLY A 185 18.85 12.48 -15.34
CA GLY A 185 18.07 11.71 -16.29
C GLY A 185 16.85 12.49 -16.77
N GLN A 186 15.79 11.76 -17.09
CA GLN A 186 14.56 12.35 -17.62
C GLN A 186 13.36 11.88 -16.79
N TRP A 187 12.47 12.82 -16.45
CA TRP A 187 11.17 12.55 -15.85
C TRP A 187 10.14 12.35 -16.96
N LEU A 188 9.41 11.26 -16.92
CA LEU A 188 8.15 11.16 -17.66
C LEU A 188 7.11 12.00 -16.93
N ARG A 189 6.49 12.92 -17.64
CA ARG A 189 5.40 13.74 -17.11
C ARG A 189 4.16 13.58 -17.98
N LEU A 190 3.03 13.39 -17.33
CA LEU A 190 1.69 13.35 -17.92
C LEU A 190 0.90 14.52 -17.33
N PRO A 191 0.85 15.69 -17.97
CA PRO A 191 0.32 16.92 -17.36
C PRO A 191 -1.18 16.81 -17.02
N ARG A 192 -1.92 16.00 -17.76
CA ARG A 192 -3.37 15.82 -17.64
C ARG A 192 -3.74 14.37 -17.86
N ALA A 193 -3.33 13.49 -16.93
CA ALA A 193 -3.63 12.07 -16.99
C ALA A 193 -5.06 11.81 -16.50
N ASP A 194 -5.93 11.39 -17.39
CA ASP A 194 -7.19 10.75 -17.04
C ASP A 194 -6.98 9.25 -16.76
N ALA A 195 -8.03 8.57 -16.33
CA ALA A 195 -7.97 7.13 -16.03
C ALA A 195 -7.56 6.30 -17.25
N ALA A 196 -8.02 6.69 -18.45
CA ALA A 196 -7.72 5.97 -19.69
C ALA A 196 -6.25 6.12 -20.12
N LEU A 197 -5.68 7.31 -19.96
CA LEU A 197 -4.26 7.55 -20.26
C LEU A 197 -3.37 6.80 -19.27
N ARG A 198 -3.71 6.88 -17.96
CA ARG A 198 -2.99 6.12 -16.91
C ARG A 198 -2.97 4.62 -17.24
N GLN A 199 -4.13 4.05 -17.52
CA GLN A 199 -4.25 2.64 -17.85
C GLN A 199 -3.41 2.25 -19.07
N ARG A 200 -3.43 3.04 -20.14
CA ARG A 200 -2.60 2.78 -21.34
C ARG A 200 -1.12 2.84 -21.07
N VAL A 201 -0.66 3.76 -20.22
CA VAL A 201 0.76 3.81 -19.80
C VAL A 201 1.15 2.60 -18.97
N GLU A 202 0.28 2.15 -18.06
CA GLU A 202 0.52 0.95 -17.25
C GLU A 202 0.50 -0.33 -18.11
N GLU A 203 -0.46 -0.47 -19.03
CA GLU A 203 -0.57 -1.59 -19.97
C GLU A 203 0.62 -1.67 -20.94
N SER A 204 1.25 -0.55 -21.28
CA SER A 204 2.43 -0.54 -22.13
C SER A 204 3.63 -1.26 -21.50
N GLN A 205 3.61 -1.52 -20.20
CA GLN A 205 4.71 -2.10 -19.41
C GLN A 205 6.06 -1.37 -19.62
N ALA A 206 5.99 -0.13 -20.07
CA ALA A 206 7.18 0.66 -20.37
C ALA A 206 7.89 1.20 -19.12
N LEU A 207 7.18 1.22 -17.98
CA LEU A 207 7.73 1.68 -16.72
C LEU A 207 8.56 0.57 -16.05
N PRO A 208 9.84 0.80 -15.78
CA PRO A 208 10.66 -0.16 -15.05
C PRO A 208 10.13 -0.38 -13.62
N ALA A 209 10.37 -1.57 -13.09
CA ALA A 209 10.05 -1.89 -11.71
C ALA A 209 10.65 -0.85 -10.73
N GLY A 210 9.87 -0.41 -9.77
CA GLY A 210 10.29 0.58 -8.77
C GLY A 210 10.15 2.06 -9.20
N LYS A 211 9.65 2.33 -10.41
CA LYS A 211 9.40 3.70 -10.90
C LYS A 211 7.92 3.90 -11.31
N PRO A 212 6.97 3.75 -10.38
CA PRO A 212 5.54 3.89 -10.69
C PRO A 212 5.17 5.34 -11.00
N LEU A 213 4.00 5.52 -11.63
CA LEU A 213 3.37 6.83 -11.75
C LEU A 213 2.97 7.35 -10.36
N ARG A 214 3.30 8.61 -10.10
CA ARG A 214 2.96 9.34 -8.87
C ARG A 214 2.49 10.76 -9.21
N PRO A 215 1.74 11.44 -8.35
CA PRO A 215 1.40 12.84 -8.57
C PRO A 215 2.65 13.70 -8.79
N CYS A 216 2.52 14.75 -9.64
CA CYS A 216 3.59 15.73 -9.81
C CYS A 216 3.82 16.49 -8.49
N ASN A 217 5.07 16.80 -8.21
CA ASN A 217 5.46 17.70 -7.13
C ASN A 217 5.40 19.15 -7.61
#